data_66c042eaf5ce5ebde9a7b4d28e87a50c
#
_entry.id   66c042eaf5ce5ebde9a7b4d28e87a50c
#
_cell.length_a   1.000
_cell.length_b   1.000
_cell.length_c   1.000
_cell.angle_alpha   90.00
_cell.angle_beta   90.00
_cell.angle_gamma   90.00
#
_symmetry.space_group_name_H-M   'P 1'
#
loop_
_entity.id
_entity.type
_entity.pdbx_description
1 polymer ?
#
loop_
_entity_poly.entity_id
_entity_poly.type
_entity_poly.pdbx_seq_one_letter_code
_entity_poly.pdbx_strand_id
1 'polypeptide(L)'
;MTIEKLEELLQAGEGFTIEYKECVNGLNNSVFETVCSFSNRYGGYMLLGIKEVDHKGVVIGVNPKCIADMKKNFVNMLNNPQKIQPSLYLNLEEIEYRGMKVLWVYVPVSSQIEFCNNRIYDRNEDADQDVSTSADLVANISSRKSATYTERKIFPYATEDDFCMELIGKARQMAVNKYKDHPWKNLSDIELLKSAGLYEKDRSTGEEGYNMACILLFGKTESIQSCVPGYKTDAIYRVENMDRYDDRLIVESNLIESYDLLMNFISKHTNDKFFLIDNVSVSVRSAIAREIISNLLVHREFSSAFPAKLIVEKDRIYTENWNRARRVGRIELRDFTPYPKNPILAKFFVNIGYADALGSGIRNLYKFTKIYSGGEPVFEEGDIFKLTVPLEQNHDIKNEVIEHLSVTNKVTDKVTEDERQIIDLLQKDSTYTTTMLSDMLGISRKTVSKRLKSLKQKGIIERAGSDRKGYWKLYL
;
A
#
# COMPACT_ATOMS: atom_id res chain seq x y z
N MET A 1 5.23 -11.26 23.21
CA MET A 1 3.79 -11.31 22.81
C MET A 1 2.95 -10.98 24.04
N THR A 2 1.84 -10.25 23.92
CA THR A 2 0.87 -10.04 25.01
C THR A 2 -0.17 -11.16 25.04
N ILE A 3 -0.91 -11.28 26.15
CA ILE A 3 -1.98 -12.30 26.28
C ILE A 3 -3.11 -12.01 25.29
N GLU A 4 -3.48 -10.74 25.10
CA GLU A 4 -4.49 -10.32 24.15
C GLU A 4 -4.12 -10.71 22.72
N LYS A 5 -2.84 -10.54 22.35
CA LYS A 5 -2.36 -10.97 21.03
C LYS A 5 -2.37 -12.48 20.86
N LEU A 6 -2.04 -13.23 21.91
CA LEU A 6 -2.16 -14.69 21.88
C LEU A 6 -3.63 -15.11 21.67
N GLU A 7 -4.58 -14.52 22.39
CA GLU A 7 -5.99 -14.83 22.24
C GLU A 7 -6.53 -14.50 20.85
N GLU A 8 -6.09 -13.38 20.26
CA GLU A 8 -6.39 -13.02 18.87
C GLU A 8 -5.91 -14.11 17.91
N LEU A 9 -4.64 -14.53 18.05
CA LEU A 9 -4.05 -15.57 17.21
C LEU A 9 -4.77 -16.92 17.37
N LEU A 10 -5.15 -17.31 18.58
CA LEU A 10 -5.87 -18.55 18.85
C LEU A 10 -7.31 -18.56 18.25
N GLN A 11 -7.94 -17.41 18.13
CA GLN A 11 -9.28 -17.30 17.51
C GLN A 11 -9.22 -17.24 15.98
N ALA A 12 -8.11 -16.78 15.41
CA ALA A 12 -7.95 -16.62 13.97
C ALA A 12 -7.83 -17.94 13.20
N GLY A 13 -7.33 -19.02 13.86
CA GLY A 13 -7.06 -20.29 13.20
C GLY A 13 -5.75 -20.33 12.44
N GLU A 14 -5.36 -21.52 11.95
CA GLU A 14 -4.23 -21.68 11.05
C GLU A 14 -4.48 -21.03 9.69
N GLY A 15 -3.42 -20.65 8.98
CA GLY A 15 -3.53 -20.00 7.68
C GLY A 15 -2.18 -19.51 7.15
N PHE A 16 -2.18 -18.55 6.25
CA PHE A 16 -0.97 -18.04 5.61
C PHE A 16 0.10 -17.51 6.56
N THR A 17 -0.29 -17.02 7.75
CA THR A 17 0.61 -16.32 8.70
C THR A 17 0.49 -16.82 10.13
N ILE A 18 -0.24 -17.89 10.37
CA ILE A 18 -0.42 -18.49 11.69
C ILE A 18 -0.31 -20.01 11.55
N GLU A 19 0.48 -20.62 12.43
CA GLU A 19 0.62 -22.07 12.51
C GLU A 19 0.65 -22.52 13.95
N TYR A 20 -0.03 -23.63 14.24
CA TYR A 20 -0.03 -24.30 15.53
C TYR A 20 0.74 -25.61 15.45
N LYS A 21 1.49 -25.92 16.48
CA LYS A 21 2.21 -27.19 16.63
C LYS A 21 1.99 -27.72 18.04
N GLU A 22 1.63 -28.97 18.17
CA GLU A 22 1.44 -29.56 19.49
C GLU A 22 2.76 -29.58 20.28
N CYS A 23 3.84 -30.08 19.74
CA CYS A 23 5.22 -30.01 20.23
C CYS A 23 5.37 -30.06 21.77
N VAL A 24 4.62 -30.93 22.49
CA VAL A 24 4.55 -30.95 23.96
C VAL A 24 5.90 -31.23 24.58
N ASN A 25 6.67 -32.22 24.05
CA ASN A 25 7.92 -32.68 24.65
C ASN A 25 9.17 -32.46 23.78
N GLY A 26 9.02 -31.88 22.58
CA GLY A 26 10.14 -31.65 21.66
C GLY A 26 9.69 -31.10 20.32
N LEU A 27 10.65 -30.71 19.50
CA LEU A 27 10.40 -30.17 18.16
C LEU A 27 10.38 -31.31 17.14
N ASN A 28 9.42 -31.25 16.22
CA ASN A 28 9.36 -32.16 15.06
C ASN A 28 9.95 -31.48 13.82
N ASN A 29 10.11 -32.24 12.73
CA ASN A 29 10.69 -31.73 11.49
C ASN A 29 9.80 -30.66 10.83
N SER A 30 8.47 -30.78 10.95
CA SER A 30 7.54 -29.83 10.34
C SER A 30 7.66 -28.41 10.90
N VAL A 31 8.19 -28.22 12.11
CA VAL A 31 8.52 -26.89 12.65
C VAL A 31 9.47 -26.14 11.71
N PHE A 32 10.48 -26.80 11.16
CA PHE A 32 11.48 -26.17 10.30
C PHE A 32 10.99 -26.01 8.85
N GLU A 33 10.08 -26.87 8.39
CA GLU A 33 9.39 -26.73 7.12
C GLU A 33 8.49 -25.48 7.15
N THR A 34 7.76 -25.27 8.25
CA THR A 34 6.97 -24.05 8.49
C THR A 34 7.84 -22.80 8.59
N VAL A 35 8.99 -22.86 9.29
CA VAL A 35 9.94 -21.74 9.31
C VAL A 35 10.40 -21.39 7.89
N CYS A 36 10.72 -22.39 7.07
CA CYS A 36 11.12 -22.18 5.68
C CYS A 36 9.98 -21.56 4.85
N SER A 37 8.77 -22.13 4.92
CA SER A 37 7.63 -21.65 4.14
C SER A 37 7.21 -20.23 4.53
N PHE A 38 7.18 -19.90 5.82
CA PHE A 38 6.91 -18.54 6.30
C PHE A 38 7.97 -17.55 5.83
N SER A 39 9.27 -17.91 5.96
CA SER A 39 10.36 -17.06 5.45
C SER A 39 10.26 -16.84 3.94
N ASN A 40 9.78 -17.83 3.18
CA ASN A 40 9.62 -17.75 1.73
C ASN A 40 8.36 -17.00 1.30
N ARG A 41 7.35 -16.87 2.17
CA ARG A 41 6.06 -16.28 1.79
C ARG A 41 5.82 -14.90 2.44
N TYR A 42 5.09 -14.86 3.52
CA TYR A 42 4.63 -13.61 4.15
C TYR A 42 5.18 -13.41 5.56
N GLY A 43 5.97 -14.34 6.06
CA GLY A 43 6.26 -14.46 7.48
C GLY A 43 5.06 -14.97 8.26
N GLY A 44 5.20 -15.12 9.57
CA GLY A 44 4.07 -15.57 10.38
C GLY A 44 4.42 -15.90 11.83
N TYR A 45 3.39 -16.13 12.62
CA TYR A 45 3.48 -16.59 13.99
C TYR A 45 3.36 -18.12 14.04
N MET A 46 4.33 -18.77 14.65
CA MET A 46 4.25 -20.18 14.97
C MET A 46 4.12 -20.34 16.48
N LEU A 47 3.10 -21.07 16.93
CA LEU A 47 2.78 -21.31 18.32
C LEU A 47 2.94 -22.79 18.64
N LEU A 48 3.76 -23.13 19.64
CA LEU A 48 4.02 -24.50 20.09
C LEU A 48 3.31 -24.77 21.42
N GLY A 49 2.74 -25.95 21.59
CA GLY A 49 1.86 -26.28 22.69
C GLY A 49 0.39 -25.93 22.40
N ILE A 50 0.06 -25.84 21.12
CA ILE A 50 -1.28 -25.53 20.65
C ILE A 50 -1.74 -26.66 19.72
N LYS A 51 -3.00 -27.04 19.85
CA LYS A 51 -3.73 -27.97 18.97
C LYS A 51 -4.84 -27.23 18.26
N GLU A 52 -5.02 -27.46 16.97
CA GLU A 52 -6.19 -26.95 16.27
C GLU A 52 -7.42 -27.82 16.54
N VAL A 53 -8.53 -27.16 16.88
CA VAL A 53 -9.86 -27.79 17.04
C VAL A 53 -10.88 -26.82 16.47
N ASP A 54 -11.69 -27.25 15.54
CA ASP A 54 -12.75 -26.45 14.88
C ASP A 54 -12.22 -25.08 14.37
N HIS A 55 -11.09 -25.10 13.67
CA HIS A 55 -10.37 -23.93 13.14
C HIS A 55 -9.97 -22.89 14.22
N LYS A 56 -9.75 -23.34 15.46
CA LYS A 56 -9.27 -22.50 16.56
C LYS A 56 -8.15 -23.17 17.30
N GLY A 57 -7.22 -22.36 17.81
CA GLY A 57 -6.13 -22.87 18.65
C GLY A 57 -6.60 -23.16 20.08
N VAL A 58 -6.40 -24.41 20.51
CA VAL A 58 -6.60 -24.84 21.89
C VAL A 58 -5.26 -25.06 22.56
N VAL A 59 -5.01 -24.37 23.66
CA VAL A 59 -3.75 -24.47 24.40
C VAL A 59 -3.70 -25.81 25.14
N ILE A 60 -2.71 -26.63 24.79
CA ILE A 60 -2.39 -27.89 25.48
C ILE A 60 -1.10 -27.80 26.32
N GLY A 61 -0.30 -26.75 26.06
CA GLY A 61 0.93 -26.45 26.76
C GLY A 61 2.14 -27.28 26.35
N VAL A 62 3.33 -26.75 26.61
CA VAL A 62 4.62 -27.42 26.45
C VAL A 62 5.10 -27.90 27.82
N ASN A 63 5.73 -29.08 27.87
CA ASN A 63 6.31 -29.63 29.09
C ASN A 63 7.42 -28.67 29.63
N PRO A 64 7.26 -28.06 30.81
CA PRO A 64 8.24 -27.11 31.35
C PRO A 64 9.66 -27.65 31.46
N LYS A 65 9.81 -28.97 31.65
CA LYS A 65 11.13 -29.61 31.74
C LYS A 65 11.88 -29.68 30.41
N CYS A 66 11.14 -29.59 29.28
CA CYS A 66 11.69 -29.68 27.93
C CYS A 66 11.98 -28.32 27.29
N ILE A 67 11.49 -27.20 27.87
CA ILE A 67 11.57 -25.87 27.25
C ILE A 67 13.01 -25.47 26.93
N ALA A 68 13.94 -25.64 27.86
CA ALA A 68 15.34 -25.27 27.68
C ALA A 68 15.98 -26.01 26.51
N ASP A 69 15.73 -27.33 26.42
CA ASP A 69 16.23 -28.18 25.36
C ASP A 69 15.59 -27.86 24.02
N MET A 70 14.29 -27.57 24.01
CA MET A 70 13.58 -27.14 22.78
C MET A 70 14.13 -25.83 22.24
N LYS A 71 14.32 -24.82 23.08
CA LYS A 71 14.93 -23.54 22.68
C LYS A 71 16.34 -23.72 22.12
N LYS A 72 17.19 -24.52 22.80
CA LYS A 72 18.54 -24.84 22.35
C LYS A 72 18.53 -25.59 21.02
N ASN A 73 17.67 -26.60 20.88
CA ASN A 73 17.55 -27.41 19.67
C ASN A 73 17.06 -26.56 18.50
N PHE A 74 16.08 -25.67 18.70
CA PHE A 74 15.58 -24.76 17.67
C PHE A 74 16.72 -23.91 17.08
N VAL A 75 17.50 -23.23 17.93
CA VAL A 75 18.64 -22.41 17.49
C VAL A 75 19.70 -23.24 16.79
N ASN A 76 20.04 -24.44 17.33
CA ASN A 76 21.03 -25.32 16.72
C ASN A 76 20.62 -25.78 15.32
N MET A 77 19.33 -26.08 15.11
CA MET A 77 18.82 -26.49 13.82
C MET A 77 18.78 -25.36 12.80
N LEU A 78 18.45 -24.14 13.22
CA LEU A 78 18.49 -22.95 12.35
C LEU A 78 19.92 -22.57 11.93
N ASN A 79 20.91 -22.86 12.77
CA ASN A 79 22.32 -22.62 12.47
C ASN A 79 22.98 -23.80 11.74
N ASN A 80 22.27 -24.90 11.52
CA ASN A 80 22.80 -26.04 10.79
C ASN A 80 22.52 -25.90 9.28
N PRO A 81 23.55 -25.67 8.43
CA PRO A 81 23.35 -25.48 6.98
C PRO A 81 22.75 -26.68 6.26
N GLN A 82 22.83 -27.88 6.84
CA GLN A 82 22.16 -29.07 6.30
C GLN A 82 20.66 -29.09 6.58
N LYS A 83 20.21 -28.27 7.55
CA LYS A 83 18.82 -28.21 7.96
C LYS A 83 18.13 -26.97 7.39
N ILE A 84 18.66 -25.76 7.62
CA ILE A 84 18.15 -24.48 7.11
C ILE A 84 19.28 -23.73 6.42
N GLN A 85 19.04 -23.29 5.19
CA GLN A 85 19.99 -22.53 4.39
C GLN A 85 19.27 -21.43 3.59
N PRO A 86 19.74 -20.16 3.69
CA PRO A 86 20.75 -19.66 4.64
C PRO A 86 20.30 -19.73 6.11
N SER A 87 21.25 -19.57 7.05
CA SER A 87 20.94 -19.60 8.47
C SER A 87 20.04 -18.46 8.91
N LEU A 88 19.03 -18.73 9.70
CA LEU A 88 18.09 -17.76 10.24
C LEU A 88 18.36 -17.50 11.73
N TYR A 89 18.38 -16.23 12.15
CA TYR A 89 18.58 -15.83 13.54
C TYR A 89 17.23 -15.60 14.23
N LEU A 90 16.62 -16.70 14.71
CA LEU A 90 15.34 -16.71 15.40
C LEU A 90 15.46 -17.41 16.75
N ASN A 91 14.65 -17.01 17.71
CA ASN A 91 14.56 -17.61 19.03
C ASN A 91 13.11 -17.94 19.38
N LEU A 92 12.89 -19.05 20.08
CA LEU A 92 11.62 -19.34 20.71
C LEU A 92 11.48 -18.51 22.00
N GLU A 93 10.43 -17.74 22.07
CA GLU A 93 10.00 -17.04 23.29
C GLU A 93 8.93 -17.84 24.02
N GLU A 94 8.72 -17.58 25.29
CA GLU A 94 7.67 -18.22 26.08
C GLU A 94 6.65 -17.23 26.60
N ILE A 95 5.43 -17.69 26.71
CA ILE A 95 4.34 -17.00 27.36
C ILE A 95 3.58 -17.98 28.25
N GLU A 96 3.13 -17.52 29.42
CA GLU A 96 2.25 -18.30 30.26
C GLU A 96 0.80 -17.92 30.03
N TYR A 97 -0.03 -18.90 29.78
CA TYR A 97 -1.45 -18.72 29.54
C TYR A 97 -2.26 -19.74 30.35
N ARG A 98 -3.05 -19.28 31.30
CA ARG A 98 -3.89 -20.10 32.18
C ARG A 98 -3.13 -21.23 32.90
N GLY A 99 -1.90 -20.94 33.34
CA GLY A 99 -1.03 -21.89 34.02
C GLY A 99 -0.29 -22.87 33.12
N MET A 100 -0.45 -22.76 31.80
CA MET A 100 0.28 -23.55 30.81
C MET A 100 1.34 -22.73 30.11
N LYS A 101 2.47 -23.34 29.75
CA LYS A 101 3.55 -22.70 28.99
C LYS A 101 3.32 -22.93 27.50
N VAL A 102 3.40 -21.85 26.71
CA VAL A 102 3.35 -21.85 25.27
C VAL A 102 4.66 -21.25 24.76
N LEU A 103 5.29 -21.88 23.78
CA LEU A 103 6.41 -21.29 23.05
C LEU A 103 5.91 -20.68 21.74
N TRP A 104 6.53 -19.59 21.34
CA TRP A 104 6.16 -18.91 20.12
C TRP A 104 7.37 -18.27 19.44
N VAL A 105 7.27 -18.08 18.13
CA VAL A 105 8.22 -17.32 17.33
C VAL A 105 7.47 -16.58 16.22
N TYR A 106 7.88 -15.36 15.93
CA TYR A 106 7.54 -14.69 14.69
C TYR A 106 8.66 -14.92 13.69
N VAL A 107 8.33 -15.53 12.55
CA VAL A 107 9.25 -15.77 11.44
C VAL A 107 9.08 -14.67 10.43
N PRO A 108 10.06 -13.78 10.23
CA PRO A 108 9.99 -12.73 9.23
C PRO A 108 10.21 -13.26 7.82
N VAL A 109 9.78 -12.51 6.81
CA VAL A 109 10.14 -12.79 5.43
C VAL A 109 11.64 -12.59 5.24
N SER A 110 12.33 -13.59 4.69
CA SER A 110 13.74 -13.50 4.32
C SER A 110 13.93 -12.75 3.01
N SER A 111 15.10 -12.13 2.83
CA SER A 111 15.52 -11.50 1.57
C SER A 111 16.00 -12.49 0.51
N GLN A 112 16.23 -13.74 0.89
CA GLN A 112 16.72 -14.83 0.04
C GLN A 112 15.73 -16.00 0.07
N ILE A 113 15.87 -16.93 -0.89
CA ILE A 113 15.12 -18.19 -0.85
C ILE A 113 15.69 -19.05 0.25
N GLU A 114 14.82 -19.46 1.16
CA GLU A 114 15.17 -20.38 2.25
C GLU A 114 14.93 -21.84 1.83
N PHE A 115 15.83 -22.70 2.26
CA PHE A 115 15.75 -24.15 2.05
C PHE A 115 15.67 -24.86 3.40
N CYS A 116 14.83 -25.86 3.50
CA CYS A 116 14.81 -26.81 4.62
C CYS A 116 15.12 -28.20 4.09
N ASN A 117 16.19 -28.83 4.59
CA ASN A 117 16.68 -30.15 4.11
C ASN A 117 16.88 -30.16 2.56
N ASN A 118 17.47 -29.11 1.99
CA ASN A 118 17.67 -28.92 0.55
C ASN A 118 16.37 -28.83 -0.28
N ARG A 119 15.24 -28.55 0.35
CA ARG A 119 13.94 -28.35 -0.30
C ARG A 119 13.43 -26.94 -0.06
N ILE A 120 12.68 -26.42 -1.02
CA ILE A 120 12.04 -25.12 -0.95
C ILE A 120 10.58 -25.34 -0.57
N TYR A 121 10.16 -24.75 0.54
CA TYR A 121 8.76 -24.77 0.95
C TYR A 121 8.14 -23.39 0.74
N ASP A 122 6.92 -23.37 0.21
CA ASP A 122 6.06 -22.18 0.12
C ASP A 122 4.77 -22.41 0.90
N ARG A 123 4.17 -21.35 1.39
CA ARG A 123 2.93 -21.42 2.17
C ARG A 123 1.71 -21.33 1.26
N ASN A 124 0.82 -22.31 1.32
CA ASN A 124 -0.46 -22.29 0.63
C ASN A 124 -1.58 -22.52 1.65
N GLU A 125 -2.25 -21.44 2.03
CA GLU A 125 -3.19 -21.40 3.16
C GLU A 125 -2.53 -21.90 4.46
N ASP A 126 -2.90 -23.07 4.96
CA ASP A 126 -2.37 -23.72 6.14
C ASP A 126 -1.31 -24.80 5.84
N ALA A 127 -1.02 -25.06 4.57
CA ALA A 127 -0.10 -26.11 4.15
C ALA A 127 1.31 -25.58 3.80
N ASP A 128 2.34 -26.30 4.29
CA ASP A 128 3.74 -26.11 3.89
C ASP A 128 4.02 -26.97 2.65
N GLN A 129 3.92 -26.39 1.46
CA GLN A 129 4.05 -27.10 0.20
C GLN A 129 5.52 -27.17 -0.27
N ASP A 130 6.04 -28.38 -0.54
CA ASP A 130 7.32 -28.55 -1.23
C ASP A 130 7.18 -28.15 -2.70
N VAL A 131 7.84 -27.06 -3.09
CA VAL A 131 7.82 -26.49 -4.44
C VAL A 131 9.13 -26.66 -5.18
N SER A 132 10.07 -27.43 -4.64
CA SER A 132 11.45 -27.57 -5.15
C SER A 132 11.52 -27.99 -6.62
N THR A 133 10.55 -28.75 -7.10
CA THR A 133 10.51 -29.29 -8.48
C THR A 133 9.67 -28.42 -9.44
N SER A 134 9.00 -27.39 -8.93
CA SER A 134 8.18 -26.48 -9.72
C SER A 134 8.95 -25.22 -10.10
N ALA A 135 9.47 -25.15 -11.32
CA ALA A 135 10.24 -24.00 -11.79
C ALA A 135 9.46 -22.68 -11.68
N ASP A 136 8.16 -22.70 -11.99
CA ASP A 136 7.31 -21.51 -11.93
C ASP A 136 7.10 -21.00 -10.49
N LEU A 137 6.85 -21.91 -9.54
CA LEU A 137 6.67 -21.53 -8.14
C LEU A 137 7.97 -21.02 -7.52
N VAL A 138 9.11 -21.67 -7.83
CA VAL A 138 10.43 -21.18 -7.41
C VAL A 138 10.75 -19.82 -8.01
N ALA A 139 10.45 -19.59 -9.29
CA ALA A 139 10.62 -18.30 -9.94
C ALA A 139 9.74 -17.21 -9.28
N ASN A 140 8.51 -17.55 -8.87
CA ASN A 140 7.62 -16.65 -8.14
C ASN A 140 8.20 -16.26 -6.76
N ILE A 141 8.76 -17.23 -6.02
CA ILE A 141 9.44 -16.94 -4.74
C ILE A 141 10.64 -16.02 -4.99
N SER A 142 11.50 -16.35 -5.96
CA SER A 142 12.67 -15.55 -6.32
C SER A 142 12.26 -14.10 -6.68
N SER A 143 11.21 -13.96 -7.46
CA SER A 143 10.65 -12.65 -7.84
C SER A 143 10.17 -11.85 -6.63
N ARG A 144 9.47 -12.49 -5.66
CA ARG A 144 9.04 -11.83 -4.42
C ARG A 144 10.21 -11.32 -3.57
N LYS A 145 11.31 -12.04 -3.58
CA LYS A 145 12.52 -11.72 -2.79
C LYS A 145 13.49 -10.76 -3.48
N SER A 146 13.31 -10.53 -4.78
CA SER A 146 14.13 -9.57 -5.52
C SER A 146 13.86 -8.15 -5.01
N ALA A 147 14.90 -7.47 -4.53
CA ALA A 147 14.84 -6.06 -4.13
C ALA A 147 14.76 -5.10 -5.35
N THR A 148 14.84 -5.65 -6.56
CA THR A 148 14.88 -4.85 -7.79
C THR A 148 13.46 -4.43 -8.16
N TYR A 149 13.26 -3.13 -8.32
CA TYR A 149 12.02 -2.61 -8.90
C TYR A 149 11.97 -2.96 -10.38
N THR A 150 10.97 -3.72 -10.79
CA THR A 150 10.80 -4.18 -12.19
C THR A 150 10.77 -3.02 -13.18
N GLU A 151 10.19 -1.88 -12.77
CA GLU A 151 10.13 -0.65 -13.57
C GLU A 151 11.49 -0.07 -13.97
N ARG A 152 12.58 -0.45 -13.25
CA ARG A 152 13.95 0.02 -13.52
C ARG A 152 14.72 -0.86 -14.50
N LYS A 153 14.15 -1.96 -14.98
CA LYS A 153 14.79 -2.79 -16.00
C LYS A 153 15.12 -1.95 -17.23
N ILE A 154 16.39 -1.89 -17.60
CA ILE A 154 16.87 -1.12 -18.76
C ILE A 154 16.68 -1.93 -20.04
N PHE A 155 16.31 -1.24 -21.11
CA PHE A 155 16.22 -1.74 -22.47
C PHE A 155 17.24 -0.98 -23.36
N PRO A 156 18.48 -1.46 -23.43
CA PRO A 156 19.58 -0.67 -24.03
C PRO A 156 19.44 -0.46 -25.53
N TYR A 157 18.59 -1.24 -26.19
CA TYR A 157 18.32 -1.12 -27.63
C TYR A 157 17.03 -0.36 -27.97
N ALA A 158 16.30 0.13 -26.96
CA ALA A 158 15.15 0.99 -27.20
C ALA A 158 15.62 2.37 -27.69
N THR A 159 14.91 2.91 -28.65
CA THR A 159 15.21 4.19 -29.31
C THR A 159 13.99 5.13 -29.25
N GLU A 160 14.13 6.36 -29.70
CA GLU A 160 13.01 7.32 -29.77
C GLU A 160 11.88 6.83 -30.69
N ASP A 161 12.18 5.95 -31.67
CA ASP A 161 11.18 5.35 -32.53
C ASP A 161 10.21 4.40 -31.80
N ASP A 162 10.57 3.95 -30.60
CA ASP A 162 9.71 3.11 -29.75
C ASP A 162 8.65 3.91 -28.99
N PHE A 163 8.72 5.25 -29.00
CA PHE A 163 7.91 6.11 -28.16
C PHE A 163 6.93 7.01 -28.95
N CYS A 164 5.83 7.37 -28.30
CA CYS A 164 4.92 8.44 -28.71
C CYS A 164 5.49 9.78 -28.17
N MET A 165 6.40 10.40 -28.91
CA MET A 165 7.15 11.57 -28.47
C MET A 165 6.27 12.76 -28.08
N GLU A 166 5.09 12.93 -28.71
CA GLU A 166 4.10 13.96 -28.36
C GLU A 166 3.59 13.84 -26.92
N LEU A 167 3.58 12.65 -26.33
CA LEU A 167 3.17 12.44 -24.94
C LEU A 167 4.16 13.01 -23.94
N ILE A 168 5.43 13.12 -24.30
CA ILE A 168 6.45 13.77 -23.44
C ILE A 168 6.14 15.27 -23.34
N GLY A 169 5.77 15.90 -24.47
CA GLY A 169 5.33 17.28 -24.51
C GLY A 169 4.04 17.50 -23.69
N LYS A 170 3.04 16.57 -23.84
CA LYS A 170 1.80 16.56 -23.06
C LYS A 170 2.11 16.48 -21.54
N ALA A 171 2.95 15.53 -21.13
CA ALA A 171 3.34 15.35 -19.72
C ALA A 171 4.05 16.59 -19.15
N ARG A 172 4.96 17.21 -19.91
CA ARG A 172 5.61 18.48 -19.54
C ARG A 172 4.56 19.58 -19.28
N GLN A 173 3.62 19.75 -20.22
CA GLN A 173 2.56 20.74 -20.09
C GLN A 173 1.69 20.50 -18.85
N MET A 174 1.32 19.25 -18.58
CA MET A 174 0.54 18.87 -17.41
C MET A 174 1.29 19.20 -16.11
N ALA A 175 2.57 18.89 -16.03
CA ALA A 175 3.40 19.20 -14.87
C ALA A 175 3.52 20.71 -14.62
N VAL A 176 3.70 21.51 -15.68
CA VAL A 176 3.77 22.97 -15.61
C VAL A 176 2.41 23.59 -15.25
N ASN A 177 1.31 23.02 -15.72
CA ASN A 177 -0.04 23.45 -15.34
C ASN A 177 -0.31 23.24 -13.85
N LYS A 178 0.24 22.15 -13.27
CA LYS A 178 0.13 21.88 -11.84
C LYS A 178 1.04 22.78 -11.00
N TYR A 179 2.26 23.02 -11.45
CA TYR A 179 3.26 23.88 -10.80
C TYR A 179 3.93 24.78 -11.84
N LYS A 180 3.62 26.08 -11.86
CA LYS A 180 4.11 27.06 -12.87
C LYS A 180 5.64 27.06 -13.05
N ASP A 181 6.38 26.79 -11.97
CA ASP A 181 7.84 26.73 -11.95
C ASP A 181 8.39 25.31 -11.90
N HIS A 182 7.63 24.33 -12.47
CA HIS A 182 8.08 22.96 -12.52
C HIS A 182 9.41 22.83 -13.26
N PRO A 183 10.39 22.06 -12.73
CA PRO A 183 11.74 21.93 -13.34
C PRO A 183 11.72 21.50 -14.81
N TRP A 184 10.71 20.71 -15.21
CA TRP A 184 10.62 20.21 -16.59
C TRP A 184 10.30 21.28 -17.65
N LYS A 185 9.91 22.47 -17.23
CA LYS A 185 9.47 23.57 -18.12
C LYS A 185 10.51 23.90 -19.21
N ASN A 186 11.80 23.93 -18.83
CA ASN A 186 12.90 24.37 -19.68
C ASN A 186 13.83 23.23 -20.13
N LEU A 187 13.50 21.98 -19.81
CA LEU A 187 14.30 20.82 -20.19
C LEU A 187 13.96 20.36 -21.61
N SER A 188 14.95 19.89 -22.35
CA SER A 188 14.72 19.06 -23.54
C SER A 188 14.04 17.74 -23.18
N ASP A 189 13.53 16.98 -24.16
CA ASP A 189 12.84 15.73 -23.89
C ASP A 189 13.75 14.72 -23.19
N ILE A 190 14.98 14.56 -23.67
CA ILE A 190 15.94 13.63 -23.05
C ILE A 190 16.35 14.08 -21.64
N GLU A 191 16.50 15.37 -21.39
CA GLU A 191 16.79 15.89 -20.06
C GLU A 191 15.61 15.69 -19.10
N LEU A 192 14.37 15.84 -19.59
CA LEU A 192 13.17 15.53 -18.84
C LEU A 192 13.15 14.05 -18.46
N LEU A 193 13.36 13.14 -19.43
CA LEU A 193 13.39 11.70 -19.19
C LEU A 193 14.48 11.31 -18.18
N LYS A 194 15.67 11.88 -18.26
CA LYS A 194 16.75 11.70 -17.27
C LYS A 194 16.36 12.24 -15.89
N SER A 195 15.78 13.44 -15.82
CA SER A 195 15.31 14.06 -14.58
C SER A 195 14.17 13.26 -13.91
N ALA A 196 13.32 12.65 -14.71
CA ALA A 196 12.24 11.79 -14.25
C ALA A 196 12.70 10.37 -13.84
N GLY A 197 13.97 10.00 -14.10
CA GLY A 197 14.50 8.67 -13.83
C GLY A 197 14.02 7.62 -14.83
N LEU A 198 13.72 8.02 -16.08
CA LEU A 198 13.21 7.18 -17.16
C LEU A 198 14.29 6.77 -18.17
N TYR A 199 15.42 7.46 -18.14
CA TYR A 199 16.65 7.12 -18.83
C TYR A 199 17.79 7.11 -17.81
N GLU A 200 18.41 5.98 -17.60
CA GLU A 200 19.42 5.82 -16.56
C GLU A 200 20.54 4.86 -16.99
N LYS A 201 21.63 4.89 -16.23
CA LYS A 201 22.75 3.95 -16.36
C LYS A 201 22.77 3.07 -15.12
N ASP A 202 22.70 1.77 -15.33
CA ASP A 202 22.96 0.79 -14.28
C ASP A 202 24.45 0.79 -13.95
N ARG A 203 24.78 1.18 -12.74
CA ARG A 203 26.18 1.28 -12.30
C ARG A 203 26.80 -0.06 -11.95
N SER A 204 26.01 -1.12 -11.84
CA SER A 204 26.50 -2.47 -11.58
C SER A 204 26.84 -3.22 -12.87
N THR A 205 26.00 -3.08 -13.91
CA THR A 205 26.20 -3.76 -15.21
C THR A 205 26.86 -2.87 -16.24
N GLY A 206 26.76 -1.54 -16.09
CA GLY A 206 27.22 -0.56 -17.07
C GLY A 206 26.22 -0.31 -18.20
N GLU A 207 25.11 -1.01 -18.24
CA GLU A 207 24.03 -0.80 -19.23
C GLU A 207 23.42 0.60 -19.06
N GLU A 208 23.17 1.27 -20.19
CA GLU A 208 22.55 2.59 -20.23
C GLU A 208 21.41 2.59 -21.25
N GLY A 209 20.29 3.24 -20.91
CA GLY A 209 19.14 3.31 -21.83
C GLY A 209 17.85 3.67 -21.12
N TYR A 210 16.76 3.55 -21.87
CA TYR A 210 15.40 3.72 -21.37
C TYR A 210 15.00 2.52 -20.51
N ASN A 211 14.39 2.79 -19.36
CA ASN A 211 13.93 1.74 -18.49
C ASN A 211 12.46 1.36 -18.75
N MET A 212 11.98 0.30 -18.09
CA MET A 212 10.61 -0.18 -18.25
C MET A 212 9.56 0.91 -17.93
N ALA A 213 9.82 1.77 -16.94
CA ALA A 213 8.91 2.87 -16.65
C ALA A 213 8.74 3.82 -17.85
N CYS A 214 9.82 4.10 -18.60
CA CYS A 214 9.75 4.89 -19.83
C CYS A 214 8.92 4.20 -20.92
N ILE A 215 9.18 2.91 -21.15
CA ILE A 215 8.42 2.08 -22.09
C ILE A 215 6.92 2.10 -21.74
N LEU A 216 6.58 1.91 -20.48
CA LEU A 216 5.18 1.90 -20.03
C LEU A 216 4.50 3.27 -20.11
N LEU A 217 5.23 4.38 -19.89
CA LEU A 217 4.66 5.73 -19.92
C LEU A 217 4.46 6.26 -21.33
N PHE A 218 5.39 5.98 -22.24
CA PHE A 218 5.46 6.64 -23.54
C PHE A 218 5.53 5.68 -24.73
N GLY A 219 5.71 4.37 -24.50
CA GLY A 219 5.88 3.38 -25.57
C GLY A 219 4.68 3.30 -26.49
N LYS A 220 4.95 3.02 -27.77
CA LYS A 220 3.94 2.54 -28.70
C LYS A 220 3.47 1.16 -28.28
N THR A 221 2.26 0.77 -28.63
CA THR A 221 1.66 -0.51 -28.23
C THR A 221 2.56 -1.71 -28.58
N GLU A 222 3.11 -1.73 -29.78
CA GLU A 222 4.03 -2.80 -30.24
C GLU A 222 5.32 -2.87 -29.42
N SER A 223 5.88 -1.72 -29.06
CA SER A 223 7.10 -1.65 -28.22
C SER A 223 6.80 -2.12 -26.79
N ILE A 224 5.65 -1.73 -26.21
CA ILE A 224 5.21 -2.21 -24.90
C ILE A 224 5.02 -3.73 -24.93
N GLN A 225 4.31 -4.28 -25.90
CA GLN A 225 4.07 -5.72 -25.99
C GLN A 225 5.36 -6.52 -26.21
N SER A 226 6.34 -5.95 -26.93
CA SER A 226 7.66 -6.56 -27.11
C SER A 226 8.46 -6.60 -25.80
N CYS A 227 8.44 -5.52 -25.02
CA CYS A 227 9.23 -5.37 -23.78
C CYS A 227 8.56 -6.01 -22.58
N VAL A 228 7.21 -5.99 -22.53
CA VAL A 228 6.38 -6.45 -21.42
C VAL A 228 5.26 -7.34 -21.95
N PRO A 229 5.57 -8.56 -22.40
CA PRO A 229 4.57 -9.49 -22.93
C PRO A 229 3.47 -9.76 -21.91
N GLY A 230 2.22 -9.66 -22.33
CA GLY A 230 1.06 -9.83 -21.45
C GLY A 230 0.64 -8.58 -20.68
N TYR A 231 1.31 -7.42 -20.88
CA TYR A 231 0.79 -6.15 -20.39
C TYR A 231 -0.57 -5.85 -20.99
N LYS A 232 -1.59 -5.80 -20.14
CA LYS A 232 -2.94 -5.34 -20.47
C LYS A 232 -3.73 -5.00 -19.23
N THR A 233 -4.73 -4.15 -19.39
CA THR A 233 -5.77 -3.89 -18.40
C THR A 233 -7.12 -4.25 -19.01
N ASP A 234 -7.90 -5.06 -18.33
CA ASP A 234 -9.22 -5.53 -18.75
C ASP A 234 -10.28 -4.75 -17.96
N ALA A 235 -10.97 -3.81 -18.60
CA ALA A 235 -12.06 -3.05 -18.00
C ALA A 235 -13.39 -3.70 -18.40
N ILE A 236 -14.20 -4.09 -17.42
CA ILE A 236 -15.40 -4.88 -17.56
C ILE A 236 -16.56 -4.17 -16.89
N TYR A 237 -17.67 -3.99 -17.60
CA TYR A 237 -18.95 -3.59 -17.05
C TYR A 237 -19.88 -4.81 -17.03
N ARG A 238 -20.43 -5.13 -15.84
CA ARG A 238 -21.20 -6.32 -15.60
C ARG A 238 -22.34 -6.03 -14.62
N VAL A 239 -23.52 -5.75 -15.14
CA VAL A 239 -24.72 -5.39 -14.35
C VAL A 239 -25.92 -6.26 -14.70
N GLU A 240 -26.19 -6.42 -16.00
CA GLU A 240 -27.30 -7.26 -16.51
C GLU A 240 -26.81 -8.68 -16.78
N ASN A 241 -25.68 -8.82 -17.45
CA ASN A 241 -25.08 -10.11 -17.75
C ASN A 241 -23.98 -10.47 -16.76
N MET A 242 -24.33 -11.24 -15.73
CA MET A 242 -23.39 -11.66 -14.67
C MET A 242 -22.44 -12.78 -15.12
N ASP A 243 -22.78 -13.56 -16.16
CA ASP A 243 -21.95 -14.67 -16.64
C ASP A 243 -20.83 -14.20 -17.59
N ARG A 244 -21.04 -13.06 -18.24
CA ARG A 244 -20.05 -12.46 -19.16
C ARG A 244 -19.78 -11.01 -18.82
N TYR A 245 -20.31 -10.11 -19.60
CA TYR A 245 -20.18 -8.67 -19.48
C TYR A 245 -21.21 -7.99 -20.38
N ASP A 246 -21.63 -6.79 -20.02
CA ASP A 246 -22.47 -5.92 -20.85
C ASP A 246 -21.61 -5.02 -21.74
N ASP A 247 -20.41 -4.61 -21.23
CA ASP A 247 -19.41 -3.87 -22.00
C ASP A 247 -18.01 -4.26 -21.54
N ARG A 248 -17.03 -4.19 -22.45
CA ARG A 248 -15.63 -4.54 -22.19
C ARG A 248 -14.68 -3.70 -23.00
N LEU A 249 -13.62 -3.23 -22.34
CA LEU A 249 -12.51 -2.52 -22.96
C LEU A 249 -11.18 -3.16 -22.56
N ILE A 250 -10.44 -3.65 -23.55
CA ILE A 250 -9.07 -4.13 -23.35
C ILE A 250 -8.13 -2.97 -23.66
N VAL A 251 -7.30 -2.59 -22.69
CA VAL A 251 -6.35 -1.49 -22.78
C VAL A 251 -4.94 -2.04 -22.76
N GLU A 252 -4.20 -1.81 -23.85
CA GLU A 252 -2.82 -2.27 -24.08
C GLU A 252 -1.88 -1.12 -24.44
N SER A 253 -2.40 0.13 -24.45
CA SER A 253 -1.66 1.35 -24.71
C SER A 253 -0.78 1.76 -23.51
N ASN A 254 0.06 2.78 -23.71
CA ASN A 254 0.87 3.35 -22.64
C ASN A 254 0.02 3.87 -21.47
N LEU A 255 0.66 4.07 -20.30
CA LEU A 255 -0.04 4.40 -19.06
C LEU A 255 -0.77 5.76 -19.11
N ILE A 256 -0.30 6.72 -19.91
CA ILE A 256 -0.95 8.03 -20.06
C ILE A 256 -2.28 7.89 -20.82
N GLU A 257 -2.27 7.20 -21.94
CA GLU A 257 -3.49 6.92 -22.71
C GLU A 257 -4.41 5.96 -21.96
N SER A 258 -3.84 4.93 -21.30
CA SER A 258 -4.59 3.97 -20.49
C SER A 258 -5.37 4.69 -19.39
N TYR A 259 -4.77 5.70 -18.74
CA TYR A 259 -5.44 6.50 -17.74
C TYR A 259 -6.69 7.19 -18.30
N ASP A 260 -6.55 7.88 -19.45
CA ASP A 260 -7.66 8.60 -20.07
C ASP A 260 -8.77 7.63 -20.54
N LEU A 261 -8.42 6.47 -21.12
CA LEU A 261 -9.36 5.43 -21.53
C LEU A 261 -10.16 4.87 -20.36
N LEU A 262 -9.49 4.54 -19.27
CA LEU A 262 -10.14 3.98 -18.07
C LEU A 262 -11.01 5.03 -17.35
N MET A 263 -10.59 6.31 -17.30
CA MET A 263 -11.42 7.41 -16.81
C MET A 263 -12.72 7.54 -17.60
N ASN A 264 -12.63 7.46 -18.93
CA ASN A 264 -13.80 7.49 -19.81
C ASN A 264 -14.70 6.26 -19.60
N PHE A 265 -14.10 5.07 -19.38
CA PHE A 265 -14.86 3.84 -19.14
C PHE A 265 -15.67 3.94 -17.83
N ILE A 266 -15.05 4.35 -16.72
CA ILE A 266 -15.78 4.58 -15.45
C ILE A 266 -16.86 5.65 -15.66
N SER A 267 -16.54 6.75 -16.33
CA SER A 267 -17.48 7.84 -16.59
C SER A 267 -18.71 7.40 -17.39
N LYS A 268 -18.54 6.50 -18.35
CA LYS A 268 -19.62 5.92 -19.18
C LYS A 268 -20.57 5.04 -18.35
N HIS A 269 -20.06 4.33 -17.34
CA HIS A 269 -20.79 3.28 -16.62
C HIS A 269 -21.19 3.66 -15.20
N THR A 270 -20.90 4.89 -14.74
CA THR A 270 -21.28 5.36 -13.42
C THR A 270 -21.90 6.73 -13.47
N ASN A 271 -22.90 6.97 -12.62
CA ASN A 271 -23.57 8.25 -12.53
C ASN A 271 -22.71 9.28 -11.81
N ASP A 272 -22.64 10.50 -12.35
CA ASP A 272 -22.05 11.63 -11.65
C ASP A 272 -23.14 12.33 -10.84
N LYS A 273 -23.10 12.15 -9.52
CA LYS A 273 -24.04 12.81 -8.63
C LYS A 273 -23.57 14.22 -8.37
N PHE A 274 -24.49 15.15 -8.34
CA PHE A 274 -24.21 16.55 -8.00
C PHE A 274 -23.83 16.67 -6.53
N PHE A 275 -22.64 17.14 -6.26
CA PHE A 275 -22.16 17.47 -4.91
C PHE A 275 -21.57 18.87 -4.87
N LEU A 276 -21.87 19.57 -3.77
CA LEU A 276 -21.23 20.85 -3.45
C LEU A 276 -20.27 20.65 -2.27
N ILE A 277 -19.03 21.02 -2.48
CA ILE A 277 -18.04 21.14 -1.41
C ILE A 277 -17.62 22.61 -1.39
N ASP A 278 -17.85 23.31 -0.28
CA ASP A 278 -17.58 24.74 -0.10
C ASP A 278 -18.20 25.64 -1.21
N ASN A 279 -19.45 25.35 -1.58
CA ASN A 279 -20.19 26.00 -2.66
C ASN A 279 -19.57 25.83 -4.07
N VAL A 280 -18.61 24.95 -4.23
CA VAL A 280 -18.05 24.58 -5.53
C VAL A 280 -18.59 23.22 -5.96
N SER A 281 -19.08 23.13 -7.21
CA SER A 281 -19.50 21.86 -7.79
C SER A 281 -18.28 20.95 -7.99
N VAL A 282 -18.30 19.77 -7.37
CA VAL A 282 -17.21 18.77 -7.43
C VAL A 282 -17.75 17.47 -7.96
N SER A 283 -17.09 16.91 -8.99
CA SER A 283 -17.34 15.55 -9.44
C SER A 283 -16.65 14.56 -8.50
N VAL A 284 -17.39 14.08 -7.49
CA VAL A 284 -16.90 13.07 -6.54
C VAL A 284 -16.59 11.75 -7.26
N ARG A 285 -17.39 11.39 -8.27
CA ARG A 285 -17.11 10.25 -9.15
C ARG A 285 -15.71 10.35 -9.79
N SER A 286 -15.39 11.51 -10.38
CA SER A 286 -14.09 11.70 -11.02
C SER A 286 -12.93 11.65 -10.03
N ALA A 287 -13.13 12.14 -8.80
CA ALA A 287 -12.12 12.04 -7.74
C ALA A 287 -11.90 10.58 -7.32
N ILE A 288 -12.97 9.79 -7.14
CA ILE A 288 -12.89 8.36 -6.85
C ILE A 288 -12.21 7.60 -8.01
N ALA A 289 -12.64 7.85 -9.26
CA ALA A 289 -12.09 7.19 -10.44
C ALA A 289 -10.57 7.45 -10.58
N ARG A 290 -10.13 8.68 -10.33
CA ARG A 290 -8.72 9.06 -10.35
C ARG A 290 -7.89 8.21 -9.40
N GLU A 291 -8.34 8.05 -8.16
CA GLU A 291 -7.63 7.27 -7.15
C GLU A 291 -7.62 5.76 -7.49
N ILE A 292 -8.75 5.21 -7.96
CA ILE A 292 -8.86 3.82 -8.40
C ILE A 292 -7.89 3.54 -9.55
N ILE A 293 -7.90 4.37 -10.59
CA ILE A 293 -7.12 4.16 -11.80
C ILE A 293 -5.63 4.37 -11.54
N SER A 294 -5.25 5.42 -10.79
CA SER A 294 -3.85 5.64 -10.43
C SER A 294 -3.30 4.47 -9.62
N ASN A 295 -4.10 3.94 -8.68
CA ASN A 295 -3.73 2.75 -7.92
C ASN A 295 -3.56 1.53 -8.83
N LEU A 296 -4.52 1.28 -9.72
CA LEU A 296 -4.52 0.17 -10.67
C LEU A 296 -3.29 0.19 -11.58
N LEU A 297 -2.92 1.35 -12.13
CA LEU A 297 -1.84 1.49 -13.09
C LEU A 297 -0.45 1.51 -12.46
N VAL A 298 -0.32 2.13 -11.27
CA VAL A 298 1.00 2.36 -10.63
C VAL A 298 1.40 1.23 -9.69
N HIS A 299 0.43 0.60 -9.00
CA HIS A 299 0.72 -0.39 -7.96
C HIS A 299 0.56 -1.85 -8.44
N ARG A 300 1.04 -2.17 -9.63
CA ARG A 300 1.04 -3.54 -10.17
C ARG A 300 2.46 -4.07 -10.38
N GLU A 301 2.60 -5.39 -10.40
CA GLU A 301 3.83 -6.07 -10.78
C GLU A 301 3.83 -6.36 -12.28
N PHE A 302 4.70 -5.69 -13.02
CA PHE A 302 4.75 -5.78 -14.47
C PHE A 302 5.48 -7.02 -15.01
N SER A 303 6.17 -7.77 -14.16
CA SER A 303 6.79 -9.05 -14.56
C SER A 303 5.78 -10.19 -14.69
N SER A 304 4.56 -10.00 -14.22
CA SER A 304 3.49 -11.01 -14.30
C SER A 304 2.64 -10.83 -15.55
N ALA A 305 2.29 -11.95 -16.18
CA ALA A 305 1.32 -11.99 -17.28
C ALA A 305 -0.15 -11.87 -16.82
N PHE A 306 -0.40 -11.79 -15.50
CA PHE A 306 -1.75 -11.58 -14.97
C PHE A 306 -2.28 -10.20 -15.38
N PRO A 307 -3.42 -10.14 -16.10
CA PRO A 307 -3.99 -8.86 -16.52
C PRO A 307 -4.49 -8.08 -15.32
N ALA A 308 -4.22 -6.77 -15.27
CA ALA A 308 -4.93 -5.90 -14.35
C ALA A 308 -6.40 -5.85 -14.74
N LYS A 309 -7.31 -5.80 -13.75
CA LYS A 309 -8.75 -5.75 -14.00
C LYS A 309 -9.39 -4.57 -13.31
N LEU A 310 -10.29 -3.90 -14.04
CA LEU A 310 -11.22 -2.90 -13.53
C LEU A 310 -12.64 -3.40 -13.79
N ILE A 311 -13.37 -3.73 -12.75
CA ILE A 311 -14.72 -4.27 -12.88
C ILE A 311 -15.72 -3.29 -12.26
N VAL A 312 -16.72 -2.89 -13.06
CA VAL A 312 -17.84 -2.06 -12.63
C VAL A 312 -19.08 -2.93 -12.57
N GLU A 313 -19.64 -3.10 -11.37
CA GLU A 313 -20.89 -3.80 -11.10
C GLU A 313 -21.96 -2.81 -10.62
N LYS A 314 -23.16 -3.29 -10.38
CA LYS A 314 -24.30 -2.45 -9.99
C LYS A 314 -24.05 -1.69 -8.69
N ASP A 315 -23.43 -2.36 -7.72
CA ASP A 315 -23.25 -1.90 -6.34
C ASP A 315 -21.84 -1.51 -5.97
N ARG A 316 -20.86 -1.76 -6.85
CA ARG A 316 -19.43 -1.52 -6.58
C ARG A 316 -18.58 -1.37 -7.82
N ILE A 317 -17.41 -0.77 -7.63
CA ILE A 317 -16.25 -0.87 -8.53
C ILE A 317 -15.18 -1.65 -7.79
N TYR A 318 -14.53 -2.61 -8.44
CA TYR A 318 -13.36 -3.23 -7.85
C TYR A 318 -12.25 -3.42 -8.88
N THR A 319 -11.02 -3.47 -8.37
CA THR A 319 -9.81 -3.70 -9.18
C THR A 319 -9.04 -4.90 -8.67
N GLU A 320 -8.34 -5.56 -9.57
CA GLU A 320 -7.43 -6.67 -9.28
C GLU A 320 -6.10 -6.44 -9.98
N ASN A 321 -5.01 -6.48 -9.21
CA ASN A 321 -3.64 -6.41 -9.71
C ASN A 321 -2.82 -7.58 -9.19
N TRP A 322 -1.97 -8.15 -10.03
CA TRP A 322 -0.87 -8.97 -9.53
C TRP A 322 0.06 -8.13 -8.65
N ASN A 323 0.43 -8.68 -7.51
CA ASN A 323 1.15 -7.96 -6.47
C ASN A 323 2.26 -8.83 -5.86
N ARG A 324 3.34 -8.19 -5.42
CA ARG A 324 4.30 -8.79 -4.48
C ARG A 324 3.89 -8.37 -3.08
N ALA A 325 3.01 -9.16 -2.48
CA ALA A 325 2.47 -8.82 -1.17
C ALA A 325 3.55 -8.80 -0.08
N ARG A 326 3.43 -7.86 0.84
CA ARG A 326 4.24 -7.80 2.07
C ARG A 326 3.50 -8.39 3.27
N ARG A 327 2.18 -8.46 3.18
CA ARG A 327 1.28 -9.04 4.17
C ARG A 327 0.06 -9.61 3.46
N VAL A 328 -0.74 -10.40 4.15
CA VAL A 328 -2.01 -10.93 3.66
C VAL A 328 -3.16 -10.36 4.46
N GLY A 329 -4.28 -10.12 3.78
CA GLY A 329 -5.53 -9.73 4.39
C GLY A 329 -5.86 -8.25 4.21
N ARG A 330 -6.88 -7.81 4.95
CA ARG A 330 -7.43 -6.46 4.86
C ARG A 330 -6.45 -5.44 5.39
N ILE A 331 -6.31 -4.33 4.68
CA ILE A 331 -5.50 -3.17 5.08
C ILE A 331 -6.41 -2.16 5.77
N GLU A 332 -6.15 -1.90 7.06
CA GLU A 332 -6.84 -0.86 7.80
C GLU A 332 -6.15 0.49 7.61
N LEU A 333 -6.94 1.57 7.53
CA LEU A 333 -6.42 2.93 7.29
C LEU A 333 -5.40 3.37 8.37
N ARG A 334 -5.62 2.98 9.62
CA ARG A 334 -4.73 3.30 10.76
C ARG A 334 -3.35 2.63 10.66
N ASP A 335 -3.28 1.45 10.00
CA ASP A 335 -2.07 0.64 9.89
C ASP A 335 -1.40 0.81 8.52
N PHE A 336 -1.94 1.71 7.70
CA PHE A 336 -1.46 1.93 6.35
C PHE A 336 -0.17 2.75 6.35
N THR A 337 0.91 2.13 5.89
CA THR A 337 2.16 2.82 5.56
C THR A 337 2.29 2.89 4.04
N PRO A 338 2.26 4.09 3.44
CA PRO A 338 2.40 4.24 2.00
C PRO A 338 3.72 3.64 1.49
N TYR A 339 3.62 2.71 0.57
CA TYR A 339 4.78 2.15 -0.11
C TYR A 339 4.48 1.96 -1.60
N PRO A 340 5.09 2.77 -2.48
CA PRO A 340 4.89 2.61 -3.91
C PRO A 340 5.59 1.35 -4.41
N LYS A 341 4.84 0.50 -5.13
CA LYS A 341 5.41 -0.70 -5.80
C LYS A 341 6.33 -0.31 -6.94
N ASN A 342 6.01 0.78 -7.64
CA ASN A 342 6.76 1.37 -8.73
C ASN A 342 6.99 2.86 -8.42
N PRO A 343 8.05 3.19 -7.66
CA PRO A 343 8.31 4.56 -7.19
C PRO A 343 8.58 5.58 -8.30
N ILE A 344 9.15 5.16 -9.44
CA ILE A 344 9.38 6.06 -10.59
C ILE A 344 8.03 6.44 -11.22
N LEU A 345 7.19 5.44 -11.51
CA LEU A 345 5.84 5.66 -12.06
C LEU A 345 4.97 6.47 -11.09
N ALA A 346 5.01 6.16 -9.79
CA ALA A 346 4.28 6.91 -8.78
C ALA A 346 4.68 8.39 -8.74
N LYS A 347 5.99 8.67 -8.70
CA LYS A 347 6.53 10.04 -8.74
C LYS A 347 6.15 10.76 -10.03
N PHE A 348 6.18 10.05 -11.16
CA PHE A 348 5.80 10.61 -12.45
C PHE A 348 4.32 11.01 -12.47
N PHE A 349 3.41 10.13 -12.02
CA PHE A 349 1.98 10.39 -11.93
C PHE A 349 1.67 11.58 -10.99
N VAL A 350 2.40 11.69 -9.87
CA VAL A 350 2.30 12.87 -9.00
C VAL A 350 2.70 14.15 -9.74
N ASN A 351 3.79 14.15 -10.49
CA ASN A 351 4.24 15.33 -11.22
C ASN A 351 3.22 15.81 -12.26
N ILE A 352 2.61 14.91 -13.02
CA ILE A 352 1.62 15.26 -14.05
C ILE A 352 0.20 15.44 -13.50
N GLY A 353 -0.03 15.22 -12.20
CA GLY A 353 -1.33 15.45 -11.55
C GLY A 353 -2.32 14.28 -11.65
N TYR A 354 -1.91 13.11 -12.09
CA TYR A 354 -2.75 11.91 -12.11
C TYR A 354 -2.90 11.28 -10.72
N ALA A 355 -1.94 11.49 -9.83
CA ALA A 355 -1.98 11.06 -8.44
C ALA A 355 -1.67 12.22 -7.49
N ASP A 356 -2.10 12.10 -6.25
CA ASP A 356 -1.74 12.98 -5.16
C ASP A 356 -0.40 12.55 -4.52
N ALA A 357 0.14 13.37 -3.61
CA ALA A 357 1.35 13.02 -2.87
C ALA A 357 1.13 11.76 -2.03
N LEU A 358 2.21 11.02 -1.79
CA LEU A 358 2.21 9.74 -1.08
C LEU A 358 1.36 9.75 0.20
N GLY A 359 0.37 8.85 0.26
CA GLY A 359 -0.50 8.64 1.43
C GLY A 359 -1.79 9.45 1.47
N SER A 360 -1.95 10.49 0.65
CA SER A 360 -3.21 11.25 0.59
C SER A 360 -4.30 10.53 -0.22
N GLY A 361 -3.93 9.79 -1.26
CA GLY A 361 -4.87 9.11 -2.16
C GLY A 361 -5.85 8.17 -1.45
N ILE A 362 -5.34 7.32 -0.53
CA ILE A 362 -6.22 6.41 0.25
C ILE A 362 -7.18 7.22 1.13
N ARG A 363 -6.71 8.26 1.82
CA ARG A 363 -7.58 9.11 2.65
C ARG A 363 -8.64 9.81 1.82
N ASN A 364 -8.27 10.31 0.65
CA ASN A 364 -9.20 10.92 -0.30
C ASN A 364 -10.23 9.90 -0.78
N LEU A 365 -9.80 8.68 -1.08
CA LEU A 365 -10.71 7.62 -1.50
C LEU A 365 -11.73 7.28 -0.40
N TYR A 366 -11.32 7.14 0.86
CA TYR A 366 -12.24 6.98 1.99
C TYR A 366 -13.23 8.14 2.10
N LYS A 367 -12.72 9.38 2.06
CA LYS A 367 -13.54 10.60 2.15
C LYS A 367 -14.59 10.63 1.03
N PHE A 368 -14.16 10.48 -0.22
CA PHE A 368 -15.04 10.60 -1.37
C PHE A 368 -16.00 9.43 -1.52
N THR A 369 -15.59 8.19 -1.17
CA THR A 369 -16.47 7.03 -1.15
C THR A 369 -17.60 7.22 -0.14
N LYS A 370 -17.28 7.72 1.05
CA LYS A 370 -18.29 8.01 2.07
C LYS A 370 -19.31 9.05 1.61
N ILE A 371 -18.85 10.09 0.91
CA ILE A 371 -19.75 11.11 0.32
C ILE A 371 -20.61 10.50 -0.81
N TYR A 372 -20.01 9.66 -1.66
CA TYR A 372 -20.66 9.13 -2.86
C TYR A 372 -21.70 8.04 -2.55
N SER A 373 -21.34 7.09 -1.70
CA SER A 373 -22.13 5.87 -1.44
C SER A 373 -22.53 5.66 0.02
N GLY A 374 -22.01 6.46 0.96
CA GLY A 374 -22.16 6.22 2.40
C GLY A 374 -21.31 5.05 2.94
N GLY A 375 -20.67 4.28 2.05
CA GLY A 375 -19.81 3.16 2.41
C GLY A 375 -18.33 3.54 2.54
N GLU A 376 -17.49 2.52 2.72
CA GLU A 376 -16.04 2.67 2.82
C GLU A 376 -15.34 1.76 1.81
N PRO A 377 -14.20 2.19 1.23
CA PRO A 377 -13.41 1.33 0.36
C PRO A 377 -12.76 0.21 1.17
N VAL A 378 -12.60 -0.95 0.55
CA VAL A 378 -11.92 -2.11 1.13
C VAL A 378 -10.68 -2.42 0.32
N PHE A 379 -9.55 -2.54 1.01
CA PHE A 379 -8.26 -2.92 0.44
C PHE A 379 -7.85 -4.28 0.99
N GLU A 380 -7.51 -5.19 0.10
CA GLU A 380 -7.07 -6.54 0.44
C GLU A 380 -5.71 -6.79 -0.22
N GLU A 381 -4.70 -7.09 0.59
CA GLU A 381 -3.36 -7.43 0.12
C GLU A 381 -3.16 -8.95 0.10
N GLY A 382 -2.64 -9.45 -1.01
CA GLY A 382 -2.28 -10.82 -1.28
C GLY A 382 -1.46 -10.88 -2.57
N ASP A 383 -1.27 -12.04 -3.16
CA ASP A 383 -0.65 -12.17 -4.51
C ASP A 383 -1.49 -11.44 -5.58
N ILE A 384 -2.76 -11.28 -5.30
CA ILE A 384 -3.64 -10.35 -6.02
C ILE A 384 -4.05 -9.26 -5.04
N PHE A 385 -3.67 -8.02 -5.34
CA PHE A 385 -4.16 -6.86 -4.62
C PHE A 385 -5.55 -6.49 -5.13
N LYS A 386 -6.50 -6.34 -4.21
CA LYS A 386 -7.87 -5.94 -4.53
C LYS A 386 -8.24 -4.63 -3.85
N LEU A 387 -8.89 -3.76 -4.61
CA LEU A 387 -9.54 -2.57 -4.09
C LEU A 387 -11.01 -2.63 -4.48
N THR A 388 -11.89 -2.56 -3.51
CA THR A 388 -13.35 -2.52 -3.72
C THR A 388 -13.90 -1.20 -3.21
N VAL A 389 -14.66 -0.50 -4.06
CA VAL A 389 -15.33 0.77 -3.76
C VAL A 389 -16.83 0.62 -3.96
N PRO A 390 -17.66 0.76 -2.93
CA PRO A 390 -19.12 0.64 -3.03
C PRO A 390 -19.72 1.83 -3.82
N LEU A 391 -20.75 1.55 -4.61
CA LEU A 391 -21.49 2.52 -5.42
C LEU A 391 -22.92 2.78 -4.89
N GLU A 392 -23.51 1.86 -4.15
CA GLU A 392 -24.85 2.04 -3.58
C GLU A 392 -24.86 3.07 -2.45
N GLN A 393 -25.92 3.88 -2.42
CA GLN A 393 -26.14 4.84 -1.34
C GLN A 393 -27.08 4.27 -0.29
N ASN A 394 -26.67 4.28 0.96
CA ASN A 394 -27.61 4.28 2.09
C ASN A 394 -28.17 5.70 2.25
N HIS A 395 -29.47 5.88 1.98
CA HIS A 395 -30.16 7.18 1.98
C HIS A 395 -30.08 7.95 3.32
N ASP A 396 -29.83 7.25 4.43
CA ASP A 396 -29.91 7.85 5.78
C ASP A 396 -28.63 8.59 6.23
N ILE A 397 -27.49 8.37 5.57
CA ILE A 397 -26.19 8.95 6.01
C ILE A 397 -25.86 10.26 5.26
N LYS A 398 -26.60 10.58 4.21
CA LYS A 398 -26.30 11.69 3.30
C LYS A 398 -26.26 13.07 3.98
N ASN A 399 -27.12 13.31 4.93
CA ASN A 399 -27.25 14.63 5.58
C ASN A 399 -26.21 14.83 6.67
N GLU A 400 -25.86 13.82 7.46
CA GLU A 400 -24.85 13.93 8.52
C GLU A 400 -23.41 14.14 7.97
N VAL A 401 -23.06 13.48 6.86
CA VAL A 401 -21.70 13.57 6.29
C VAL A 401 -21.47 14.92 5.62
N ILE A 402 -22.50 15.47 4.95
CA ILE A 402 -22.40 16.81 4.34
C ILE A 402 -22.32 17.88 5.41
N GLU A 403 -23.08 17.77 6.51
CA GLU A 403 -22.97 18.68 7.66
C GLU A 403 -21.60 18.60 8.34
N HIS A 404 -21.07 17.42 8.56
CA HIS A 404 -19.73 17.23 9.17
C HIS A 404 -18.59 17.79 8.30
N LEU A 405 -18.67 17.61 6.97
CA LEU A 405 -17.67 18.15 6.04
C LEU A 405 -17.79 19.67 5.88
N SER A 406 -19.02 20.20 5.90
CA SER A 406 -19.24 21.65 5.86
C SER A 406 -18.81 22.35 7.15
N VAL A 407 -18.87 21.65 8.30
CA VAL A 407 -18.39 22.17 9.58
C VAL A 407 -16.85 22.16 9.62
N THR A 408 -16.19 21.12 9.12
CA THR A 408 -14.71 21.02 9.12
C THR A 408 -14.08 22.04 8.16
N ASN A 409 -14.71 22.29 7.01
CA ASN A 409 -14.19 23.27 6.04
C ASN A 409 -14.54 24.72 6.39
N LYS A 410 -15.66 24.98 7.12
CA LYS A 410 -15.96 26.33 7.64
C LYS A 410 -14.91 26.82 8.65
N VAL A 411 -14.17 25.91 9.26
CA VAL A 411 -13.08 26.26 10.19
C VAL A 411 -11.83 26.69 9.43
N THR A 412 -11.50 26.07 8.29
CA THR A 412 -10.31 26.41 7.49
C THR A 412 -10.45 27.70 6.67
N ASP A 413 -11.65 28.04 6.19
CA ASP A 413 -11.90 29.28 5.43
C ASP A 413 -11.88 30.56 6.28
N LYS A 414 -11.94 30.42 7.60
CA LYS A 414 -11.81 31.56 8.54
C LYS A 414 -10.37 31.84 8.96
N VAL A 415 -9.39 31.05 8.50
CA VAL A 415 -7.98 31.15 8.90
C VAL A 415 -7.21 31.94 7.86
N THR A 416 -6.55 33.02 8.28
CA THR A 416 -5.63 33.76 7.42
C THR A 416 -4.33 32.94 7.20
N GLU A 417 -3.60 33.23 6.11
CA GLU A 417 -2.31 32.55 5.81
C GLU A 417 -1.33 32.68 6.99
N ASP A 418 -1.32 33.80 7.65
CA ASP A 418 -0.53 34.07 8.83
C ASP A 418 -0.94 33.25 10.06
N GLU A 419 -2.22 32.92 10.22
CA GLU A 419 -2.73 32.06 11.27
C GLU A 419 -2.45 30.58 10.97
N ARG A 420 -2.43 30.21 9.68
CA ARG A 420 -2.09 28.86 9.22
C ARG A 420 -0.66 28.49 9.58
N GLN A 421 0.30 29.39 9.46
CA GLN A 421 1.68 29.17 9.89
C GLN A 421 1.79 28.86 11.39
N ILE A 422 0.96 29.48 12.24
CA ILE A 422 0.92 29.17 13.67
C ILE A 422 0.33 27.77 13.90
N ILE A 423 -0.73 27.39 13.19
CA ILE A 423 -1.35 26.07 13.27
C ILE A 423 -0.33 24.99 12.88
N ASP A 424 0.42 25.17 11.78
CA ASP A 424 1.43 24.22 11.30
C ASP A 424 2.55 23.99 12.32
N LEU A 425 2.97 25.04 13.02
CA LEU A 425 3.93 24.94 14.12
C LEU A 425 3.35 24.19 15.32
N LEU A 426 2.12 24.50 15.71
CA LEU A 426 1.43 23.84 16.83
C LEU A 426 1.07 22.38 16.54
N GLN A 427 0.93 21.98 15.28
CA GLN A 427 0.80 20.57 14.86
C GLN A 427 2.11 19.79 15.02
N LYS A 428 3.25 20.47 14.84
CA LYS A 428 4.57 19.86 15.06
C LYS A 428 4.87 19.67 16.55
N ASP A 429 4.57 20.67 17.37
CA ASP A 429 4.70 20.59 18.82
C ASP A 429 3.67 21.49 19.50
N SER A 430 2.69 20.85 20.13
CA SER A 430 1.59 21.54 20.84
C SER A 430 2.02 22.28 22.12
N THR A 431 3.27 22.13 22.56
CA THR A 431 3.80 22.79 23.77
C THR A 431 4.43 24.15 23.49
N TYR A 432 4.57 24.56 22.24
CA TYR A 432 5.20 25.82 21.87
C TYR A 432 4.56 27.02 22.58
N THR A 433 5.42 27.83 23.20
CA THR A 433 5.01 29.06 23.86
C THR A 433 4.89 30.24 22.87
N THR A 434 4.20 31.29 23.26
CA THR A 434 4.10 32.53 22.46
C THR A 434 5.48 33.10 22.10
N THR A 435 6.48 32.92 22.96
CA THR A 435 7.86 33.35 22.75
C THR A 435 8.50 32.51 21.63
N MET A 436 8.44 31.18 21.75
CA MET A 436 9.01 30.25 20.74
C MET A 436 8.37 30.47 19.36
N LEU A 437 7.05 30.64 19.31
CA LEU A 437 6.34 30.95 18.07
C LEU A 437 6.77 32.31 17.48
N SER A 438 7.03 33.31 18.33
CA SER A 438 7.53 34.63 17.92
C SER A 438 8.91 34.53 17.27
N ASP A 439 9.80 33.76 17.89
CA ASP A 439 11.18 33.57 17.42
C ASP A 439 11.20 32.76 16.10
N MET A 440 10.39 31.69 15.99
CA MET A 440 10.29 30.85 14.79
C MET A 440 9.68 31.56 13.58
N LEU A 441 8.71 32.46 13.82
CA LEU A 441 8.01 33.19 12.75
C LEU A 441 8.64 34.55 12.44
N GLY A 442 9.62 35.00 13.22
CA GLY A 442 10.25 36.31 13.04
C GLY A 442 9.32 37.49 13.25
N ILE A 443 8.24 37.34 14.05
CA ILE A 443 7.21 38.36 14.31
C ILE A 443 7.11 38.69 15.81
N SER A 444 6.56 39.88 16.14
CA SER A 444 6.45 40.28 17.54
C SER A 444 5.56 39.36 18.38
N ARG A 445 5.88 39.17 19.68
CA ARG A 445 5.04 38.41 20.63
C ARG A 445 3.61 38.96 20.69
N LYS A 446 3.43 40.27 20.52
CA LYS A 446 2.12 40.92 20.50
C LYS A 446 1.30 40.45 19.29
N THR A 447 1.94 40.28 18.14
CA THR A 447 1.32 39.77 16.91
C THR A 447 0.92 38.31 17.06
N VAL A 448 1.82 37.45 17.60
CA VAL A 448 1.51 36.03 17.87
C VAL A 448 0.33 35.91 18.85
N SER A 449 0.36 36.66 19.96
CA SER A 449 -0.75 36.67 20.95
C SER A 449 -2.08 37.06 20.34
N LYS A 450 -2.09 38.06 19.43
CA LYS A 450 -3.30 38.48 18.71
C LYS A 450 -3.85 37.38 17.81
N ARG A 451 -2.96 36.69 17.08
CA ARG A 451 -3.33 35.55 16.19
C ARG A 451 -3.81 34.34 16.99
N LEU A 452 -3.14 33.97 18.08
CA LEU A 452 -3.58 32.88 18.98
C LEU A 452 -4.96 33.19 19.60
N LYS A 453 -5.21 34.46 19.99
CA LYS A 453 -6.52 34.88 20.48
C LYS A 453 -7.60 34.79 19.41
N SER A 454 -7.29 35.16 18.17
CA SER A 454 -8.19 35.02 17.02
C SER A 454 -8.52 33.54 16.75
N LEU A 455 -7.51 32.67 16.70
CA LEU A 455 -7.68 31.22 16.52
C LEU A 455 -8.51 30.58 17.65
N LYS A 456 -8.32 31.04 18.90
CA LYS A 456 -9.13 30.61 20.05
C LYS A 456 -10.59 31.08 19.93
N GLN A 457 -10.83 32.31 19.48
CA GLN A 457 -12.19 32.85 19.25
C GLN A 457 -12.89 32.13 18.09
N LYS A 458 -12.14 31.64 17.11
CA LYS A 458 -12.65 30.84 15.99
C LYS A 458 -12.88 29.37 16.40
N GLY A 459 -12.55 28.97 17.62
CA GLY A 459 -12.71 27.59 18.12
C GLY A 459 -11.71 26.60 17.53
N ILE A 460 -10.62 27.08 16.89
CA ILE A 460 -9.63 26.24 16.20
C ILE A 460 -8.58 25.69 17.14
N ILE A 461 -8.23 26.48 18.17
CA ILE A 461 -7.28 26.07 19.21
C ILE A 461 -7.83 26.36 20.61
N GLU A 462 -7.41 25.56 21.58
CA GLU A 462 -7.70 25.76 23.00
C GLU A 462 -6.43 25.51 23.82
N ARG A 463 -6.23 26.30 24.87
CA ARG A 463 -5.11 26.08 25.82
C ARG A 463 -5.55 25.14 26.93
N ALA A 464 -4.88 24.03 27.06
CA ALA A 464 -5.12 23.04 28.12
C ALA A 464 -3.93 23.05 29.13
N GLY A 465 -4.22 22.96 30.44
CA GLY A 465 -3.23 22.96 31.48
C GLY A 465 -2.88 24.35 32.00
N SER A 466 -1.79 24.47 32.79
CA SER A 466 -1.35 25.73 33.39
C SER A 466 -0.53 26.60 32.42
N ASP A 467 -0.42 27.89 32.69
CA ASP A 467 0.35 28.83 31.85
C ASP A 467 1.83 28.42 31.67
N ARG A 468 2.41 27.69 32.62
CA ARG A 468 3.82 27.27 32.57
C ARG A 468 4.04 25.86 32.03
N LYS A 469 3.04 24.96 32.08
CA LYS A 469 3.14 23.54 31.64
C LYS A 469 1.96 23.12 30.80
N GLY A 470 1.22 24.06 30.20
CA GLY A 470 0.08 23.76 29.34
C GLY A 470 0.49 23.48 27.89
N TYR A 471 -0.43 22.88 27.14
CA TYR A 471 -0.30 22.61 25.70
C TYR A 471 -1.52 23.12 24.94
N TRP A 472 -1.40 23.23 23.61
CA TRP A 472 -2.48 23.64 22.75
C TRP A 472 -3.21 22.43 22.18
N LYS A 473 -4.52 22.36 22.38
CA LYS A 473 -5.39 21.43 21.67
C LYS A 473 -5.82 22.08 20.37
N LEU A 474 -5.71 21.34 19.25
CA LEU A 474 -6.14 21.76 17.94
C LEU A 474 -7.43 21.00 17.59
N TYR A 475 -8.43 21.76 17.08
CA TYR A 475 -9.73 21.26 16.63
C TYR A 475 -9.86 21.56 15.12
N LEU A 476 -9.04 20.84 14.31
CA LEU A 476 -8.93 21.01 12.85
C LEU A 476 -9.75 19.97 12.08
#